data_91b3df9561f4b121b067896745a94da7
#
_entry.id   91b3df9561f4b121b067896745a94da7
#
_cell.length_a   1.000
_cell.length_b   1.000
_cell.length_c   1.000
_cell.angle_alpha   90.00
_cell.angle_beta   90.00
_cell.angle_gamma   90.00
#
_symmetry.space_group_name_H-M   'P 1'
#
loop_
_entity.id
_entity.type
_entity.pdbx_description
1 polymer ?
#
loop_
_entity_poly.entity_id
_entity_poly.type
_entity_poly.pdbx_seq_one_letter_code
_entity_poly.pdbx_strand_id
1 'polypeptide(L)'
;MYKRQIYGLGHAVYTISDPRAVLLKEKARELSKIKNRQKDFEFIEKIEKIGGRLLMEKLKKPYPICANVDLYSGFCYEMLDIPKDLYIPIFAIARTVGWAAHRLEQIEDSKIIRPAYKSLSQTKKYLSMDER
;
A
#
# COMPACT_ATOMS: atom_id res chain seq x y z
N MET A 1 -12.99 11.18 -18.45
CA MET A 1 -13.96 10.50 -17.56
C MET A 1 -13.30 10.37 -16.18
N TYR A 2 -13.60 11.23 -15.23
CA TYR A 2 -13.06 11.14 -13.87
C TYR A 2 -13.64 9.88 -13.23
N LYS A 3 -12.81 8.86 -13.02
CA LYS A 3 -13.20 7.71 -12.21
C LYS A 3 -13.44 8.20 -10.79
N ARG A 4 -14.70 8.15 -10.33
CA ARG A 4 -15.05 8.40 -8.93
C ARG A 4 -14.50 7.25 -8.09
N GLN A 5 -13.24 7.35 -7.68
CA GLN A 5 -12.57 6.36 -6.83
C GLN A 5 -12.39 6.98 -5.44
N ILE A 6 -12.59 6.16 -4.42
CA ILE A 6 -12.11 6.49 -3.07
C ILE A 6 -10.66 6.02 -3.04
N TYR A 7 -9.73 6.97 -3.03
CA TYR A 7 -8.31 6.65 -2.90
C TYR A 7 -8.05 5.93 -1.58
N GLY A 8 -7.14 4.97 -1.58
CA GLY A 8 -6.81 4.21 -0.38
C GLY A 8 -7.65 2.93 -0.19
N LEU A 9 -8.63 2.65 -1.04
CA LEU A 9 -9.42 1.41 -1.00
C LEU A 9 -9.26 0.60 -2.28
N GLY A 10 -9.01 -0.71 -2.11
CA GLY A 10 -8.83 -1.68 -3.19
C GLY A 10 -7.39 -1.80 -3.66
N HIS A 11 -7.04 -3.00 -4.12
CA HIS A 11 -5.73 -3.33 -4.67
C HIS A 11 -5.86 -4.37 -5.78
N ALA A 12 -4.93 -4.37 -6.74
CA ALA A 12 -4.95 -5.32 -7.86
C ALA A 12 -4.61 -6.76 -7.42
N VAL A 13 -3.81 -6.91 -6.36
CA VAL A 13 -3.32 -8.21 -5.86
C VAL A 13 -3.98 -8.56 -4.53
N TYR A 14 -3.96 -7.65 -3.56
CA TYR A 14 -4.54 -7.88 -2.23
C TYR A 14 -6.06 -7.71 -2.26
N THR A 15 -6.79 -8.77 -2.00
CA THR A 15 -8.26 -8.77 -2.03
C THR A 15 -8.88 -8.70 -0.64
N ILE A 16 -8.32 -9.43 0.32
CA ILE A 16 -8.85 -9.52 1.69
C ILE A 16 -8.20 -8.48 2.60
N SER A 17 -6.87 -8.37 2.54
CA SER A 17 -6.08 -7.45 3.36
C SER A 17 -4.76 -7.11 2.68
N ASP A 18 -4.34 -5.86 2.78
CA ASP A 18 -2.99 -5.41 2.43
C ASP A 18 -2.13 -5.35 3.71
N PRO A 19 -1.13 -6.22 3.88
CA PRO A 19 -0.31 -6.26 5.09
C PRO A 19 0.42 -4.95 5.36
N ARG A 20 0.74 -4.18 4.31
CA ARG A 20 1.36 -2.86 4.45
C ARG A 20 0.40 -1.85 5.06
N ALA A 21 -0.88 -1.89 4.66
CA ALA A 21 -1.92 -1.04 5.23
C ALA A 21 -2.18 -1.37 6.70
N VAL A 22 -2.11 -2.65 7.07
CA VAL A 22 -2.25 -3.09 8.48
C VAL A 22 -1.14 -2.48 9.35
N LEU A 23 0.12 -2.61 8.93
CA LEU A 23 1.27 -2.05 9.66
C LEU A 23 1.18 -0.52 9.75
N LEU A 24 0.84 0.15 8.66
CA LEU A 24 0.68 1.61 8.66
C LEU A 24 -0.48 2.06 9.53
N LYS A 25 -1.57 1.31 9.59
CA LYS A 25 -2.70 1.59 10.48
C LYS A 25 -2.29 1.58 11.94
N GLU A 26 -1.48 0.60 12.36
CA GLU A 26 -0.94 0.53 13.71
C GLU A 26 -0.07 1.74 14.03
N LYS A 27 0.86 2.09 13.13
CA LYS A 27 1.71 3.27 13.27
C LYS A 27 0.92 4.57 13.25
N ALA A 28 -0.08 4.70 12.39
CA ALA A 28 -0.99 5.84 12.37
C ALA A 28 -1.71 6.02 13.71
N ARG A 29 -2.16 4.93 14.33
CA ARG A 29 -2.79 4.94 15.66
C ARG A 29 -1.83 5.41 16.75
N GLU A 30 -0.59 4.91 16.76
CA GLU A 30 0.45 5.34 17.70
C GLU A 30 0.76 6.84 17.56
N LEU A 31 1.04 7.27 16.32
CA LEU A 31 1.35 8.67 16.00
C LEU A 31 0.19 9.61 16.34
N SER A 32 -1.06 9.19 16.10
CA SER A 32 -2.23 9.99 16.40
C SER A 32 -2.36 10.31 17.92
N LYS A 33 -1.96 9.36 18.78
CA LYS A 33 -1.92 9.57 20.23
C LYS A 33 -0.84 10.58 20.62
N ILE A 34 0.36 10.44 20.05
CA ILE A 34 1.51 11.33 20.31
C ILE A 34 1.19 12.77 19.88
N LYS A 35 0.52 12.94 18.76
CA LYS A 35 0.19 14.25 18.18
C LYS A 35 -1.20 14.79 18.58
N ASN A 36 -1.92 14.10 19.49
CA ASN A 36 -3.28 14.46 19.92
C ASN A 36 -4.30 14.58 18.76
N ARG A 37 -4.15 13.70 17.74
CA ARG A 37 -4.98 13.66 16.52
C ARG A 37 -5.84 12.39 16.42
N GLN A 38 -6.26 11.82 17.56
CA GLN A 38 -7.02 10.56 17.60
C GLN A 38 -8.36 10.64 16.85
N LYS A 39 -9.03 11.80 16.92
CA LYS A 39 -10.31 12.02 16.21
C LYS A 39 -10.16 11.89 14.69
N ASP A 40 -9.04 12.37 14.14
CA ASP A 40 -8.77 12.28 12.72
C ASP A 40 -8.46 10.84 12.30
N PHE A 41 -7.72 10.11 13.13
CA PHE A 41 -7.46 8.70 12.93
C PHE A 41 -8.78 7.88 12.95
N GLU A 42 -9.65 8.11 13.93
CA GLU A 42 -10.98 7.47 14.02
C GLU A 42 -11.84 7.78 12.79
N PHE A 43 -11.72 8.98 12.25
CA PHE A 43 -12.43 9.35 11.02
C PHE A 43 -11.94 8.52 9.83
N ILE A 44 -10.63 8.32 9.68
CA ILE A 44 -10.06 7.47 8.63
C ILE A 44 -10.50 6.01 8.81
N GLU A 45 -10.52 5.49 10.04
CA GLU A 45 -11.04 4.14 10.31
C GLU A 45 -12.53 3.99 9.92
N LYS A 46 -13.34 5.02 10.14
CA LYS A 46 -14.73 5.03 9.68
C LYS A 46 -14.82 5.03 8.16
N ILE A 47 -13.97 5.79 7.47
CA ILE A 47 -13.89 5.78 5.99
C ILE A 47 -13.52 4.38 5.50
N GLU A 48 -12.53 3.74 6.08
CA GLU A 48 -12.15 2.36 5.73
C GLU A 48 -13.34 1.41 5.84
N LYS A 49 -13.98 1.39 7.01
CA LYS A 49 -15.08 0.46 7.31
C LYS A 49 -16.32 0.70 6.45
N ILE A 50 -16.74 1.95 6.32
CA ILE A 50 -17.95 2.31 5.57
C ILE A 50 -17.68 2.23 4.07
N GLY A 51 -16.57 2.81 3.62
CA GLY A 51 -16.18 2.81 2.21
C GLY A 51 -15.97 1.41 1.66
N GLY A 52 -15.29 0.54 2.43
CA GLY A 52 -15.08 -0.86 2.05
C GLY A 52 -16.40 -1.62 1.83
N ARG A 53 -17.39 -1.39 2.71
CA ARG A 53 -18.75 -1.98 2.56
C ARG A 53 -19.49 -1.43 1.35
N LEU A 54 -19.56 -0.12 1.22
CA LEU A 54 -20.27 0.51 0.10
C LEU A 54 -19.70 0.10 -1.25
N LEU A 55 -18.37 -0.03 -1.34
CA LEU A 55 -17.71 -0.52 -2.55
C LEU A 55 -17.99 -2.01 -2.80
N MET A 56 -18.04 -2.83 -1.76
CA MET A 56 -18.43 -4.24 -1.86
C MET A 56 -19.83 -4.37 -2.48
N GLU A 57 -20.81 -3.65 -1.95
CA GLU A 57 -22.18 -3.64 -2.45
C GLU A 57 -22.25 -3.14 -3.90
N LYS A 58 -21.61 -2.00 -4.19
CA LYS A 58 -21.60 -1.40 -5.53
C LYS A 58 -20.94 -2.29 -6.58
N LEU A 59 -19.86 -2.99 -6.22
CA LEU A 59 -19.09 -3.85 -7.11
C LEU A 59 -19.56 -5.31 -7.07
N LYS A 60 -20.60 -5.62 -6.29
CA LYS A 60 -21.13 -6.97 -6.09
C LYS A 60 -20.05 -7.99 -5.72
N LYS A 61 -19.16 -7.61 -4.79
CA LYS A 61 -18.09 -8.48 -4.30
C LYS A 61 -18.57 -9.27 -3.08
N PRO A 62 -18.06 -10.50 -2.87
CA PRO A 62 -18.47 -11.33 -1.71
C PRO A 62 -17.81 -10.90 -0.40
N TYR A 63 -16.93 -9.89 -0.41
CA TYR A 63 -16.18 -9.40 0.74
C TYR A 63 -15.99 -7.88 0.65
N PRO A 64 -15.82 -7.19 1.77
CA PRO A 64 -15.49 -5.76 1.79
C PRO A 64 -14.18 -5.48 1.05
N ILE A 65 -14.12 -4.34 0.40
CA ILE A 65 -12.89 -3.90 -0.27
C ILE A 65 -11.91 -3.43 0.80
N CYS A 66 -10.73 -4.04 0.83
CA CYS A 66 -9.69 -3.73 1.82
C CYS A 66 -9.04 -2.37 1.57
N ALA A 67 -8.52 -1.76 2.65
CA ALA A 67 -7.62 -0.63 2.55
C ALA A 67 -6.30 -1.04 1.88
N ASN A 68 -5.73 -0.13 1.10
CA ASN A 68 -4.38 -0.26 0.58
C ASN A 68 -3.41 0.69 1.31
N VAL A 69 -2.15 0.66 0.93
CA VAL A 69 -1.08 1.45 1.56
C VAL A 69 -1.38 2.95 1.63
N ASP A 70 -2.09 3.50 0.63
CA ASP A 70 -2.31 4.94 0.50
C ASP A 70 -3.28 5.50 1.54
N LEU A 71 -4.21 4.66 2.07
CA LEU A 71 -5.21 5.14 3.04
C LEU A 71 -4.56 5.69 4.31
N TYR A 72 -3.51 5.06 4.79
CA TYR A 72 -2.85 5.42 6.05
C TYR A 72 -1.50 6.12 5.87
N SER A 73 -0.81 5.94 4.74
CA SER A 73 0.50 6.54 4.52
C SER A 73 0.47 8.06 4.56
N GLY A 74 -0.53 8.67 3.91
CA GLY A 74 -0.68 10.13 3.90
C GLY A 74 -0.89 10.70 5.31
N PHE A 75 -1.69 10.03 6.15
CA PHE A 75 -1.87 10.43 7.54
C PHE A 75 -0.58 10.26 8.37
N CYS A 76 0.16 9.16 8.18
CA CYS A 76 1.46 8.99 8.84
C CYS A 76 2.44 10.10 8.46
N TYR A 77 2.50 10.45 7.18
CA TYR A 77 3.37 11.53 6.71
C TYR A 77 2.99 12.88 7.30
N GLU A 78 1.69 13.18 7.40
CA GLU A 78 1.20 14.39 8.06
C GLU A 78 1.61 14.42 9.54
N MET A 79 1.47 13.30 10.26
CA MET A 79 1.87 13.21 11.67
C MET A 79 3.38 13.36 11.88
N LEU A 80 4.18 13.07 10.86
CA LEU A 80 5.63 13.25 10.85
C LEU A 80 6.06 14.62 10.33
N ASP A 81 5.12 15.53 10.11
CA ASP A 81 5.36 16.89 9.60
C ASP A 81 6.07 16.91 8.23
N ILE A 82 5.88 15.85 7.42
CA ILE A 82 6.42 15.75 6.07
C ILE A 82 5.59 16.63 5.11
N PRO A 83 6.20 17.54 4.36
CA PRO A 83 5.50 18.34 3.37
C PRO A 83 4.79 17.48 2.32
N LYS A 84 3.57 17.87 1.93
CA LYS A 84 2.73 17.10 0.99
C LYS A 84 3.42 16.86 -0.36
N ASP A 85 4.22 17.82 -0.81
CA ASP A 85 4.97 17.72 -2.07
C ASP A 85 6.00 16.59 -2.08
N LEU A 86 6.40 16.10 -0.89
CA LEU A 86 7.36 15.01 -0.74
C LEU A 86 6.72 13.62 -0.68
N TYR A 87 5.39 13.48 -0.59
CA TYR A 87 4.72 12.18 -0.44
C TYR A 87 5.03 11.24 -1.62
N ILE A 88 4.92 11.74 -2.84
CA ILE A 88 5.25 10.96 -4.05
C ILE A 88 6.76 10.74 -4.19
N PRO A 89 7.64 11.75 -4.03
CA PRO A 89 9.08 11.54 -4.03
C PRO A 89 9.58 10.49 -3.03
N ILE A 90 9.08 10.48 -1.79
CA ILE A 90 9.45 9.48 -0.78
C ILE A 90 9.07 8.07 -1.27
N PHE A 91 7.90 7.93 -1.84
CA PHE A 91 7.45 6.64 -2.39
C PHE A 91 8.36 6.19 -3.55
N ALA A 92 8.74 7.10 -4.43
CA ALA A 92 9.65 6.83 -5.54
C ALA A 92 11.06 6.44 -5.06
N ILE A 93 11.60 7.14 -4.06
CA ILE A 93 12.90 6.82 -3.45
C ILE A 93 12.88 5.40 -2.89
N ALA A 94 11.87 5.04 -2.11
CA ALA A 94 11.73 3.69 -1.56
C ALA A 94 11.62 2.61 -2.66
N ARG A 95 11.05 2.94 -3.81
CA ARG A 95 10.92 2.03 -4.96
C ARG A 95 12.20 1.90 -5.80
N THR A 96 13.16 2.81 -5.67
CA THR A 96 14.39 2.83 -6.47
C THR A 96 15.18 1.52 -6.35
N VAL A 97 15.23 0.94 -5.15
CA VAL A 97 15.90 -0.37 -4.92
C VAL A 97 15.24 -1.47 -5.75
N GLY A 98 13.91 -1.53 -5.76
CA GLY A 98 13.18 -2.50 -6.57
C GLY A 98 13.36 -2.28 -8.08
N TRP A 99 13.38 -1.04 -8.52
CA TRP A 99 13.68 -0.72 -9.93
C TRP A 99 15.10 -1.11 -10.33
N ALA A 100 16.07 -0.88 -9.45
CA ALA A 100 17.46 -1.28 -9.70
C ALA A 100 17.58 -2.80 -9.82
N ALA A 101 16.95 -3.57 -8.92
CA ALA A 101 16.93 -5.02 -8.98
C ALA A 101 16.32 -5.53 -10.29
N HIS A 102 15.14 -5.04 -10.67
CA HIS A 102 14.52 -5.40 -11.96
C HIS A 102 15.35 -4.99 -13.16
N ARG A 103 16.06 -3.86 -13.08
CA ARG A 103 16.93 -3.43 -14.17
C ARG A 103 18.13 -4.36 -14.35
N LEU A 104 18.71 -4.85 -13.25
CA LEU A 104 19.81 -5.82 -13.31
C LEU A 104 19.34 -7.13 -13.95
N GLU A 105 18.21 -7.68 -13.49
CA GLU A 105 17.61 -8.88 -14.10
C GLU A 105 17.34 -8.70 -15.61
N GLN A 106 16.78 -7.54 -15.98
CA GLN A 106 16.49 -7.24 -17.38
C GLN A 106 17.75 -7.15 -18.26
N ILE A 107 18.88 -6.68 -17.71
CA ILE A 107 20.15 -6.62 -18.44
C ILE A 107 20.66 -8.04 -18.74
N GLU A 108 20.55 -8.94 -17.75
CA GLU A 108 20.97 -10.34 -17.90
C GLU A 108 20.10 -11.07 -18.95
N ASP A 109 18.78 -10.93 -18.86
CA ASP A 109 17.84 -11.60 -19.75
C ASP A 109 17.74 -10.94 -21.15
N SER A 110 18.24 -9.73 -21.31
CA SER A 110 18.16 -8.92 -22.56
C SER A 110 16.76 -8.77 -23.14
N LYS A 111 15.70 -9.04 -22.35
CA LYS A 111 14.29 -8.97 -22.77
C LYS A 111 13.49 -8.09 -21.82
N ILE A 112 12.51 -7.39 -22.37
CA ILE A 112 11.58 -6.60 -21.57
C ILE A 112 10.68 -7.54 -20.77
N ILE A 113 10.70 -7.42 -19.44
CA ILE A 113 9.81 -8.14 -18.54
C ILE A 113 8.38 -7.62 -18.73
N ARG A 114 7.45 -8.52 -19.08
CA ARG A 114 6.03 -8.22 -19.22
C ARG A 114 5.28 -8.81 -18.03
N PRO A 115 4.50 -8.01 -17.27
CA PRO A 115 3.82 -8.49 -16.05
C PRO A 115 2.82 -9.64 -16.25
N ALA A 116 2.42 -9.91 -17.49
CA ALA A 116 1.50 -11.00 -17.83
C ALA A 116 2.14 -12.40 -17.78
N TYR A 117 3.46 -12.50 -17.62
CA TYR A 117 4.14 -13.78 -17.53
C TYR A 117 3.99 -14.39 -16.15
N LYS A 118 3.65 -15.69 -16.14
CA LYS A 118 3.63 -16.48 -14.90
C LYS A 118 5.07 -16.83 -14.51
N SER A 119 5.45 -16.55 -13.26
CA SER A 119 6.73 -17.01 -12.74
C SER A 119 6.79 -18.53 -12.72
N LEU A 120 7.87 -19.10 -13.24
CA LEU A 120 8.16 -20.53 -13.18
C LEU A 120 9.05 -20.88 -11.97
N SER A 121 9.57 -19.86 -11.27
CA SER A 121 10.36 -20.09 -10.06
C SER A 121 9.49 -20.64 -8.94
N GLN A 122 10.05 -21.55 -8.15
CA GLN A 122 9.39 -22.02 -6.94
C GLN A 122 9.40 -20.89 -5.88
N THR A 123 8.35 -20.85 -5.08
CA THR A 123 8.28 -19.93 -3.94
C THR A 123 9.38 -20.30 -2.95
N LYS A 124 10.34 -19.39 -2.74
CA LYS A 124 11.40 -19.56 -1.75
C LYS A 124 10.99 -18.87 -0.45
N LYS A 125 11.35 -19.51 0.69
CA LYS A 125 11.19 -18.88 2.00
C LYS A 125 12.15 -17.68 2.08
N TYR A 126 11.65 -16.57 2.62
CA TYR A 126 12.51 -15.43 2.93
C TYR A 126 13.52 -15.84 4.00
N LEU A 127 14.80 -15.56 3.74
CA LEU A 127 15.88 -15.69 4.71
C LEU A 127 16.33 -14.28 5.10
N SER A 128 16.59 -14.09 6.39
CA SER A 128 17.17 -12.83 6.89
C SER A 128 18.58 -12.63 6.34
N MET A 129 19.14 -11.43 6.45
CA MET A 129 20.51 -11.15 5.98
C MET A 129 21.55 -12.01 6.70
N ASP A 130 21.27 -12.37 7.96
CA ASP A 130 22.15 -13.18 8.80
C ASP A 130 22.06 -14.69 8.52
N GLU A 131 21.06 -15.11 7.75
CA GLU A 131 20.79 -16.52 7.38
C GLU A 131 21.15 -16.82 5.91
N ARG A 132 21.70 -15.84 5.18
CA ARG A 132 22.07 -15.96 3.76
C ARG A 132 23.50 -16.39 3.55
#